data_82a24aa6c344bdb47157299ddbd27d30
#
_entry.id   82a24aa6c344bdb47157299ddbd27d30
#
_cell.length_a   1.000
_cell.length_b   1.000
_cell.length_c   1.000
_cell.angle_alpha   90.00
_cell.angle_beta   90.00
_cell.angle_gamma   90.00
#
_symmetry.space_group_name_H-M   'P 1'
#
loop_
_entity.id
_entity.type
_entity.pdbx_description
1 polymer ?
#
loop_
_entity_poly.entity_id
_entity_poly.type
_entity_poly.pdbx_seq_one_letter_code
_entity_poly.pdbx_strand_id
1 'polypeptide(L)'
;MKKVIFMFKLFAVMTLMVLGCTGCGQNTSESMDLAVVYGSRSNEPNIPITTAPTVKNAIFKTCNAYGKVSFVRCDGIPKVVYQTTVPDPEIKGLSESKKKSIANGYTDQLLEELAKIYSLEPEADTLQAIQYGAMTLCDSTADVKELLVIDNGLSTKGYLDFTDNLFYADTEEILTALNEAEAIPDLKGVHVLWMYLGQTVAPQEELSEAQKHKLEEIWTAILKAGGAECVDFATDVASDMSENTMPPVSTVDVEERRINVTATEPMDTVVLDNTSIQFLGDKAEFVNEEVAINAISEYAKILLQQPNRQVYIIGTTAGGDREFCKKLSEARAAAVKSVLISCGVSEEQLICLGLGCSDPWHISDVDENGRQVEEYASKNRKVLLMDVSSEEAKLISVGS
;
A
#
# COMPACT_ATOMS: atom_id res chain seq x y z
N MET A 1 -17.54 -42.37 26.22
CA MET A 1 -17.33 -42.59 24.80
C MET A 1 -18.36 -41.78 24.00
N LYS A 2 -18.09 -40.58 23.66
CA LYS A 2 -18.80 -39.67 22.71
C LYS A 2 -18.23 -38.26 22.88
N LYS A 3 -17.03 -37.99 22.36
CA LYS A 3 -16.43 -36.66 22.20
C LYS A 3 -15.08 -36.78 21.47
N VAL A 4 -15.06 -37.26 20.25
CA VAL A 4 -13.91 -37.13 19.30
C VAL A 4 -14.44 -37.40 17.88
N ILE A 5 -15.36 -36.60 17.38
CA ILE A 5 -15.71 -36.54 15.94
C ILE A 5 -16.29 -35.12 15.70
N PHE A 6 -15.46 -34.10 15.79
CA PHE A 6 -15.86 -32.76 15.30
C PHE A 6 -14.68 -31.85 14.93
N MET A 7 -13.58 -32.44 14.50
CA MET A 7 -12.41 -31.64 14.12
C MET A 7 -11.72 -32.13 12.85
N PHE A 8 -12.52 -32.59 11.86
CA PHE A 8 -11.99 -32.99 10.55
C PHE A 8 -12.97 -32.68 9.41
N LYS A 9 -13.54 -31.47 9.37
CA LYS A 9 -14.37 -30.99 8.25
C LYS A 9 -14.13 -29.54 7.88
N LEU A 10 -12.89 -29.06 7.92
CA LEU A 10 -12.56 -27.72 7.40
C LEU A 10 -11.25 -27.71 6.61
N PHE A 11 -10.94 -28.80 5.90
CA PHE A 11 -9.75 -28.86 5.02
C PHE A 11 -10.00 -29.64 3.74
N ALA A 12 -11.20 -29.52 3.17
CA ALA A 12 -11.55 -30.24 1.93
C ALA A 12 -12.55 -29.48 1.07
N VAL A 13 -12.30 -28.19 0.78
CA VAL A 13 -13.03 -27.42 -0.26
C VAL A 13 -12.07 -26.55 -1.04
N MET A 14 -10.89 -27.01 -1.32
CA MET A 14 -9.98 -26.29 -2.23
C MET A 14 -9.21 -27.25 -3.16
N THR A 15 -9.89 -28.29 -3.62
CA THR A 15 -9.31 -29.17 -4.67
C THR A 15 -10.43 -29.96 -5.30
N LEU A 16 -11.32 -29.32 -6.08
CA LEU A 16 -12.18 -30.01 -7.06
C LEU A 16 -12.89 -28.99 -7.97
N MET A 17 -12.17 -28.40 -8.90
CA MET A 17 -12.75 -27.88 -10.15
C MET A 17 -11.76 -28.07 -11.29
N VAL A 18 -11.31 -29.28 -11.47
CA VAL A 18 -10.71 -29.73 -12.74
C VAL A 18 -11.14 -31.17 -12.92
N LEU A 19 -12.32 -31.38 -13.52
CA LEU A 19 -12.64 -32.63 -14.26
C LEU A 19 -14.06 -32.50 -14.80
N GLY A 20 -14.16 -32.32 -16.10
CA GLY A 20 -15.39 -32.68 -16.79
C GLY A 20 -15.87 -31.76 -17.88
N CYS A 21 -15.09 -31.57 -18.94
CA CYS A 21 -15.66 -31.40 -20.28
C CYS A 21 -14.71 -32.02 -21.29
N THR A 22 -14.82 -33.33 -21.51
CA THR A 22 -14.36 -33.96 -22.73
C THR A 22 -15.37 -33.63 -23.82
N GLY A 23 -15.31 -32.39 -24.32
CA GLY A 23 -15.92 -32.01 -25.58
C GLY A 23 -14.77 -31.76 -26.57
N CYS A 24 -14.74 -32.41 -27.69
CA CYS A 24 -13.99 -31.94 -28.86
C CYS A 24 -14.51 -30.56 -29.25
N GLY A 25 -13.97 -29.52 -28.64
CA GLY A 25 -14.16 -28.11 -28.95
C GLY A 25 -12.78 -27.56 -29.27
N GLN A 26 -12.67 -26.84 -30.34
CA GLN A 26 -11.48 -26.05 -30.71
C GLN A 26 -10.94 -25.37 -29.46
N ASN A 27 -9.65 -25.58 -29.16
CA ASN A 27 -8.93 -24.73 -28.22
C ASN A 27 -8.89 -23.31 -28.83
N THR A 28 -9.93 -22.53 -28.62
CA THR A 28 -9.83 -21.09 -28.77
C THR A 28 -8.98 -20.63 -27.60
N SER A 29 -7.73 -20.29 -27.84
CA SER A 29 -6.94 -19.57 -26.84
C SER A 29 -7.73 -18.33 -26.46
N GLU A 30 -7.96 -18.10 -25.16
CA GLU A 30 -8.59 -16.87 -24.67
C GLU A 30 -7.86 -15.67 -25.25
N SER A 31 -8.60 -14.71 -25.77
CA SER A 31 -8.02 -13.46 -26.25
C SER A 31 -7.53 -12.64 -25.06
N MET A 32 -6.40 -11.97 -25.22
CA MET A 32 -5.77 -11.25 -24.09
C MET A 32 -5.15 -9.95 -24.58
N ASP A 33 -5.49 -8.83 -23.93
CA ASP A 33 -4.85 -7.54 -24.12
C ASP A 33 -4.08 -7.15 -22.85
N LEU A 34 -2.95 -6.50 -23.02
CA LEU A 34 -2.00 -6.14 -21.96
C LEU A 34 -1.64 -4.65 -22.01
N ALA A 35 -1.75 -3.98 -20.88
CA ALA A 35 -1.08 -2.70 -20.65
C ALA A 35 0.03 -2.89 -19.61
N VAL A 36 1.20 -2.31 -19.86
CA VAL A 36 2.33 -2.32 -18.91
C VAL A 36 2.61 -0.88 -18.50
N VAL A 37 2.49 -0.60 -17.22
CA VAL A 37 2.97 0.63 -16.57
C VAL A 37 4.37 0.34 -16.06
N TYR A 38 5.36 1.11 -16.51
CA TYR A 38 6.74 0.88 -16.14
C TYR A 38 7.37 2.15 -15.58
N GLY A 39 7.77 2.09 -14.30
CA GLY A 39 8.49 3.11 -13.57
C GLY A 39 9.97 2.76 -13.47
N SER A 40 10.78 3.14 -14.46
CA SER A 40 12.23 3.04 -14.37
C SER A 40 12.79 4.38 -13.93
N ARG A 41 13.04 4.54 -12.62
CA ARG A 41 13.39 5.82 -11.97
C ARG A 41 14.60 5.67 -11.04
N SER A 42 15.12 6.83 -10.57
CA SER A 42 16.31 6.89 -9.72
C SER A 42 16.13 6.25 -8.33
N ASN A 43 14.90 6.13 -7.84
CA ASN A 43 14.56 5.54 -6.54
C ASN A 43 14.00 4.11 -6.65
N GLU A 44 14.10 3.49 -7.82
CA GLU A 44 13.68 2.11 -8.07
C GLU A 44 14.86 1.18 -8.30
N PRO A 45 14.75 -0.10 -7.90
CA PRO A 45 15.76 -1.08 -8.23
C PRO A 45 15.88 -1.28 -9.75
N ASN A 46 17.06 -1.59 -10.22
CA ASN A 46 17.25 -1.91 -11.63
C ASN A 46 16.69 -3.30 -11.94
N ILE A 47 15.69 -3.34 -12.81
CA ILE A 47 14.97 -4.56 -13.18
C ILE A 47 15.50 -5.06 -14.51
N PRO A 48 16.00 -6.30 -14.60
CA PRO A 48 16.43 -6.87 -15.87
C PRO A 48 15.21 -7.28 -16.72
N ILE A 49 14.49 -6.29 -17.27
CA ILE A 49 13.20 -6.43 -17.95
C ILE A 49 13.21 -7.54 -19.01
N THR A 50 14.28 -7.66 -19.80
CA THR A 50 14.38 -8.65 -20.87
C THR A 50 14.44 -10.09 -20.37
N THR A 51 14.79 -10.30 -19.10
CA THR A 51 14.94 -11.62 -18.49
C THR A 51 13.98 -11.87 -17.31
N ALA A 52 13.22 -10.87 -16.87
CA ALA A 52 12.25 -10.97 -15.79
C ALA A 52 11.15 -12.00 -16.15
N PRO A 53 11.01 -13.12 -15.44
CA PRO A 53 10.13 -14.21 -15.85
C PRO A 53 8.66 -13.81 -15.88
N THR A 54 8.21 -13.00 -14.90
CA THR A 54 6.83 -12.54 -14.80
C THR A 54 6.46 -11.62 -15.96
N VAL A 55 7.32 -10.64 -16.26
CA VAL A 55 7.13 -9.72 -17.41
C VAL A 55 7.10 -10.48 -18.73
N LYS A 56 8.08 -11.38 -18.91
CA LYS A 56 8.16 -12.22 -20.11
C LYS A 56 6.92 -13.08 -20.29
N ASN A 57 6.40 -13.66 -19.21
CA ASN A 57 5.21 -14.50 -19.27
C ASN A 57 3.94 -13.69 -19.64
N ALA A 58 3.74 -12.51 -19.06
CA ALA A 58 2.61 -11.65 -19.39
C ALA A 58 2.62 -11.25 -20.88
N ILE A 59 3.76 -10.75 -21.37
CA ILE A 59 3.92 -10.39 -22.78
C ILE A 59 3.75 -11.61 -23.69
N PHE A 60 4.33 -12.77 -23.33
CA PHE A 60 4.21 -14.00 -24.12
C PHE A 60 2.76 -14.46 -24.25
N LYS A 61 1.98 -14.44 -23.17
CA LYS A 61 0.55 -14.82 -23.20
C LYS A 61 -0.20 -13.94 -24.22
N THR A 62 0.01 -12.65 -24.17
CA THR A 62 -0.63 -11.69 -25.08
C THR A 62 -0.17 -11.90 -26.52
N CYS A 63 1.13 -12.12 -26.74
CA CYS A 63 1.65 -12.44 -28.08
C CYS A 63 1.08 -13.76 -28.65
N ASN A 64 0.91 -14.76 -27.80
CA ASN A 64 0.34 -16.04 -28.22
C ASN A 64 -1.17 -15.95 -28.52
N ALA A 65 -1.84 -14.94 -27.95
CA ALA A 65 -3.23 -14.59 -28.23
C ALA A 65 -3.41 -13.56 -29.36
N TYR A 66 -2.32 -13.07 -29.94
CA TYR A 66 -2.30 -11.99 -30.94
C TYR A 66 -3.00 -10.71 -30.47
N GLY A 67 -2.89 -10.44 -29.19
CA GLY A 67 -3.57 -9.33 -28.53
C GLY A 67 -2.89 -7.98 -28.70
N LYS A 68 -3.49 -6.97 -28.09
CA LYS A 68 -2.99 -5.60 -28.04
C LYS A 68 -2.02 -5.47 -26.86
N VAL A 69 -0.89 -4.78 -27.09
CA VAL A 69 0.09 -4.44 -26.06
C VAL A 69 0.29 -2.94 -26.04
N SER A 70 0.24 -2.34 -24.86
CA SER A 70 0.47 -0.92 -24.62
C SER A 70 1.50 -0.74 -23.52
N PHE A 71 2.44 0.19 -23.68
CA PHE A 71 3.42 0.56 -22.67
C PHE A 71 3.22 2.00 -22.24
N VAL A 72 3.13 2.21 -20.95
CA VAL A 72 2.99 3.51 -20.28
C VAL A 72 4.25 3.77 -19.49
N ARG A 73 4.95 4.87 -19.80
CA ARG A 73 6.04 5.37 -18.99
C ARG A 73 5.47 6.03 -17.74
N CYS A 74 5.94 5.59 -16.58
CA CYS A 74 5.58 6.17 -15.29
C CYS A 74 6.72 7.08 -14.82
N ASP A 75 6.49 8.40 -14.91
CA ASP A 75 7.34 9.46 -14.36
C ASP A 75 6.43 10.62 -13.93
N GLY A 76 6.96 11.82 -13.65
CA GLY A 76 6.16 12.98 -13.24
C GLY A 76 5.20 13.53 -14.31
N ILE A 77 5.29 13.03 -15.55
CA ILE A 77 4.36 13.31 -16.67
C ILE A 77 4.14 12.00 -17.43
N PRO A 78 3.31 11.10 -16.89
CA PRO A 78 3.10 9.78 -17.48
C PRO A 78 2.59 9.87 -18.93
N LYS A 79 2.96 8.87 -19.72
CA LYS A 79 2.56 8.86 -21.13
C LYS A 79 2.50 7.44 -21.68
N VAL A 80 1.50 7.17 -22.53
CA VAL A 80 1.52 5.99 -23.41
C VAL A 80 2.59 6.21 -24.47
N VAL A 81 3.66 5.42 -24.40
CA VAL A 81 4.86 5.60 -25.27
C VAL A 81 4.95 4.56 -26.38
N TYR A 82 4.24 3.46 -26.23
CA TYR A 82 4.19 2.40 -27.23
C TYR A 82 2.82 1.73 -27.25
N GLN A 83 2.33 1.38 -28.43
CA GLN A 83 1.10 0.61 -28.58
C GLN A 83 1.15 -0.17 -29.90
N THR A 84 0.79 -1.44 -29.85
CA THR A 84 0.69 -2.29 -31.02
C THR A 84 -0.32 -3.41 -30.82
N THR A 85 -0.81 -3.97 -31.90
CA THR A 85 -1.51 -5.25 -31.89
C THR A 85 -0.60 -6.29 -32.52
N VAL A 86 -0.39 -7.41 -31.85
CA VAL A 86 0.45 -8.50 -32.34
C VAL A 86 -0.19 -9.09 -33.60
N PRO A 87 0.50 -9.11 -34.76
CA PRO A 87 -0.10 -9.60 -35.98
C PRO A 87 -0.41 -11.10 -35.93
N ASP A 88 -1.64 -11.47 -36.25
CA ASP A 88 -1.97 -12.87 -36.54
C ASP A 88 -1.37 -13.22 -37.93
N PRO A 89 -0.53 -14.24 -38.04
CA PRO A 89 0.05 -14.63 -39.32
C PRO A 89 -0.97 -15.20 -40.33
N GLU A 90 -2.24 -15.41 -39.93
CA GLU A 90 -3.34 -15.93 -40.77
C GLU A 90 -3.01 -17.25 -41.52
N ILE A 91 -1.99 -17.99 -41.09
CA ILE A 91 -1.55 -19.23 -41.72
C ILE A 91 -2.40 -20.39 -41.18
N LYS A 92 -3.30 -20.90 -42.00
CA LYS A 92 -4.09 -22.08 -41.64
C LYS A 92 -3.23 -23.32 -41.41
N GLY A 93 -3.49 -24.02 -40.29
CA GLY A 93 -2.82 -25.29 -39.99
C GLY A 93 -1.41 -25.16 -39.38
N LEU A 94 -1.06 -24.00 -38.83
CA LEU A 94 0.14 -23.87 -38.02
C LEU A 94 0.12 -24.83 -36.83
N SER A 95 1.23 -25.58 -36.65
CA SER A 95 1.38 -26.37 -35.43
C SER A 95 1.55 -25.49 -34.19
N GLU A 96 1.11 -25.96 -33.02
CA GLU A 96 1.26 -25.23 -31.75
C GLU A 96 2.72 -24.84 -31.45
N SER A 97 3.68 -25.72 -31.81
CA SER A 97 5.10 -25.39 -31.66
C SER A 97 5.52 -24.19 -32.52
N LYS A 98 4.96 -24.05 -33.71
CA LYS A 98 5.29 -22.96 -34.62
C LYS A 98 4.60 -21.66 -34.19
N LYS A 99 3.37 -21.73 -33.67
CA LYS A 99 2.69 -20.58 -33.04
C LYS A 99 3.49 -20.05 -31.87
N LYS A 100 3.90 -20.92 -30.95
CA LYS A 100 4.74 -20.54 -29.80
C LYS A 100 6.09 -19.92 -30.23
N SER A 101 6.69 -20.45 -31.30
CA SER A 101 7.93 -19.87 -31.85
C SER A 101 7.73 -18.44 -32.37
N ILE A 102 6.62 -18.18 -33.05
CA ILE A 102 6.26 -16.85 -33.53
C ILE A 102 5.98 -15.93 -32.35
N ALA A 103 5.18 -16.37 -31.38
CA ALA A 103 4.88 -15.63 -30.15
C ALA A 103 6.15 -15.25 -29.38
N ASN A 104 7.11 -16.17 -29.25
CA ASN A 104 8.41 -15.87 -28.62
C ASN A 104 9.17 -14.77 -29.39
N GLY A 105 9.17 -14.80 -30.72
CA GLY A 105 9.81 -13.75 -31.54
C GLY A 105 9.22 -12.37 -31.27
N TYR A 106 7.89 -12.26 -31.21
CA TYR A 106 7.22 -11.00 -30.82
C TYR A 106 7.49 -10.63 -29.37
N THR A 107 7.51 -11.60 -28.46
CA THR A 107 7.83 -11.38 -27.05
C THR A 107 9.21 -10.76 -26.88
N ASP A 108 10.22 -11.31 -27.53
CA ASP A 108 11.58 -10.79 -27.45
C ASP A 108 11.67 -9.37 -28.00
N GLN A 109 10.98 -9.06 -29.11
CA GLN A 109 10.91 -7.70 -29.68
C GLN A 109 10.23 -6.72 -28.71
N LEU A 110 9.11 -7.11 -28.09
CA LEU A 110 8.38 -6.25 -27.15
C LEU A 110 9.16 -6.02 -25.86
N LEU A 111 9.89 -7.02 -25.37
CA LEU A 111 10.80 -6.86 -24.23
C LEU A 111 11.93 -5.88 -24.54
N GLU A 112 12.48 -5.91 -25.75
CA GLU A 112 13.49 -4.93 -26.20
C GLU A 112 12.91 -3.51 -26.27
N GLU A 113 11.66 -3.34 -26.71
CA GLU A 113 10.98 -2.03 -26.70
C GLU A 113 10.69 -1.55 -25.28
N LEU A 114 10.21 -2.43 -24.38
CA LEU A 114 9.97 -2.10 -23.00
C LEU A 114 11.27 -1.69 -22.27
N ALA A 115 12.37 -2.37 -22.53
CA ALA A 115 13.67 -2.07 -21.94
C ALA A 115 14.26 -0.70 -22.36
N LYS A 116 13.72 -0.04 -23.39
CA LYS A 116 14.11 1.32 -23.80
C LYS A 116 13.38 2.40 -23.02
N ILE A 117 12.38 2.03 -22.21
CA ILE A 117 11.57 2.97 -21.44
C ILE A 117 12.28 3.31 -20.15
N TYR A 118 12.51 4.57 -19.91
CA TYR A 118 13.06 5.13 -18.68
C TYR A 118 12.43 6.50 -18.42
N SER A 119 12.53 6.96 -17.19
CA SER A 119 12.01 8.26 -16.75
C SER A 119 12.67 9.40 -17.52
N LEU A 120 11.88 10.33 -18.01
CA LEU A 120 12.34 11.55 -18.69
C LEU A 120 12.04 12.80 -17.88
N GLU A 121 11.07 12.73 -16.97
CA GLU A 121 10.61 13.83 -16.15
C GLU A 121 10.87 13.52 -14.67
N PRO A 122 11.17 14.55 -13.84
CA PRO A 122 11.26 14.39 -12.40
C PRO A 122 9.94 13.92 -11.81
N GLU A 123 10.00 13.32 -10.63
CA GLU A 123 8.87 12.85 -9.85
C GLU A 123 8.18 11.61 -10.46
N ALA A 124 7.18 11.10 -9.75
CA ALA A 124 6.37 9.96 -10.14
C ALA A 124 4.88 10.26 -9.92
N ASP A 125 4.07 10.12 -10.97
CA ASP A 125 2.61 10.12 -10.86
C ASP A 125 2.09 8.73 -11.25
N THR A 126 2.23 7.79 -10.33
CA THR A 126 1.88 6.38 -10.55
C THR A 126 0.37 6.20 -10.76
N LEU A 127 -0.45 7.00 -10.05
CA LEU A 127 -1.90 6.94 -10.22
C LEU A 127 -2.31 7.34 -11.64
N GLN A 128 -1.76 8.44 -12.17
CA GLN A 128 -2.06 8.88 -13.53
C GLN A 128 -1.53 7.87 -14.57
N ALA A 129 -0.37 7.25 -14.32
CA ALA A 129 0.16 6.21 -15.19
C ALA A 129 -0.78 4.99 -15.26
N ILE A 130 -1.34 4.56 -14.12
CA ILE A 130 -2.35 3.50 -14.05
C ILE A 130 -3.62 3.91 -14.78
N GLN A 131 -4.09 5.16 -14.64
CA GLN A 131 -5.25 5.66 -15.41
C GLN A 131 -5.00 5.55 -16.92
N TYR A 132 -3.81 5.92 -17.42
CA TYR A 132 -3.49 5.76 -18.83
C TYR A 132 -3.39 4.29 -19.26
N GLY A 133 -2.85 3.42 -18.43
CA GLY A 133 -2.89 1.97 -18.65
C GLY A 133 -4.31 1.44 -18.79
N ALA A 134 -5.19 1.79 -17.85
CA ALA A 134 -6.60 1.45 -17.86
C ALA A 134 -7.31 1.97 -19.14
N MET A 135 -7.06 3.22 -19.53
CA MET A 135 -7.61 3.80 -20.77
C MET A 135 -7.23 3.01 -22.02
N THR A 136 -6.04 2.42 -22.08
CA THR A 136 -5.65 1.59 -23.24
C THR A 136 -6.40 0.27 -23.31
N LEU A 137 -7.01 -0.16 -22.22
CA LEU A 137 -7.77 -1.40 -22.09
C LEU A 137 -9.30 -1.18 -22.10
N CYS A 138 -9.80 0.06 -21.99
CA CYS A 138 -11.23 0.34 -21.83
C CYS A 138 -12.08 -0.17 -23.01
N ASP A 139 -11.59 -0.02 -24.25
CA ASP A 139 -12.27 -0.46 -25.46
C ASP A 139 -11.93 -1.90 -25.87
N SER A 140 -11.18 -2.62 -25.03
CA SER A 140 -10.80 -4.01 -25.30
C SER A 140 -12.02 -4.93 -25.21
N THR A 141 -12.15 -5.80 -26.20
CA THR A 141 -13.13 -6.89 -26.24
C THR A 141 -12.49 -8.24 -25.95
N ALA A 142 -11.24 -8.25 -25.51
CA ALA A 142 -10.53 -9.47 -25.12
C ALA A 142 -11.19 -10.13 -23.90
N ASP A 143 -11.13 -11.46 -23.85
CA ASP A 143 -11.61 -12.25 -22.73
C ASP A 143 -10.85 -11.92 -21.44
N VAL A 144 -9.56 -11.61 -21.57
CA VAL A 144 -8.68 -11.22 -20.47
C VAL A 144 -8.07 -9.85 -20.76
N LYS A 145 -8.20 -8.95 -19.81
CA LYS A 145 -7.52 -7.65 -19.80
C LYS A 145 -6.57 -7.61 -18.62
N GLU A 146 -5.28 -7.47 -18.87
CA GLU A 146 -4.28 -7.43 -17.82
C GLU A 146 -3.56 -6.08 -17.79
N LEU A 147 -3.44 -5.50 -16.60
CA LEU A 147 -2.61 -4.34 -16.32
C LEU A 147 -1.43 -4.82 -15.47
N LEU A 148 -0.24 -4.85 -16.06
CA LEU A 148 1.01 -5.11 -15.36
C LEU A 148 1.62 -3.80 -14.90
N VAL A 149 1.74 -3.61 -13.59
CA VAL A 149 2.39 -2.44 -13.00
C VAL A 149 3.77 -2.85 -12.49
N ILE A 150 4.80 -2.20 -12.98
CA ILE A 150 6.20 -2.43 -12.59
C ILE A 150 6.71 -1.12 -11.98
N ASP A 151 6.51 -0.96 -10.67
CA ASP A 151 6.68 0.31 -9.96
C ASP A 151 6.76 0.08 -8.45
N ASN A 152 7.52 0.92 -7.73
CA ASN A 152 7.58 0.83 -6.27
C ASN A 152 6.33 1.37 -5.57
N GLY A 153 5.44 2.04 -6.28
CA GLY A 153 4.18 2.56 -5.76
C GLY A 153 4.29 3.85 -4.93
N LEU A 154 5.49 4.40 -4.75
CA LEU A 154 5.68 5.68 -4.07
C LEU A 154 5.51 6.82 -5.07
N SER A 155 4.27 7.18 -5.33
CA SER A 155 3.94 8.37 -6.11
C SER A 155 4.38 9.63 -5.35
N THR A 156 5.03 10.57 -6.04
CA THR A 156 5.53 11.82 -5.46
C THR A 156 4.94 13.04 -6.16
N LYS A 157 3.82 12.80 -6.87
CA LYS A 157 3.10 13.85 -7.60
C LYS A 157 1.66 13.40 -7.89
N GLY A 158 0.80 14.35 -8.22
CA GLY A 158 -0.58 14.12 -8.62
C GLY A 158 -1.54 14.05 -7.43
N TYR A 159 -2.64 13.33 -7.58
CA TYR A 159 -3.66 13.20 -6.53
C TYR A 159 -3.26 12.24 -5.40
N LEU A 160 -2.29 11.38 -5.62
CA LEU A 160 -1.79 10.42 -4.64
C LEU A 160 -0.29 10.69 -4.44
N ASP A 161 0.04 11.68 -3.64
CA ASP A 161 1.41 12.10 -3.36
C ASP A 161 1.83 11.65 -1.97
N PHE A 162 2.72 10.65 -1.90
CA PHE A 162 3.18 10.10 -0.63
C PHE A 162 4.12 11.05 0.14
N THR A 163 4.62 12.13 -0.50
CA THR A 163 5.36 13.18 0.21
C THR A 163 4.47 13.96 1.17
N ASP A 164 3.14 13.87 0.99
CA ASP A 164 2.11 14.45 1.87
C ASP A 164 1.74 13.55 3.07
N ASN A 165 2.64 12.65 3.47
CA ASN A 165 2.48 11.76 4.63
C ASN A 165 1.30 10.77 4.53
N LEU A 166 0.99 10.26 3.36
CA LEU A 166 -0.14 9.33 3.14
C LEU A 166 -0.01 7.99 3.90
N PHE A 167 1.18 7.62 4.36
CA PHE A 167 1.35 6.47 5.24
C PHE A 167 0.60 6.60 6.57
N TYR A 168 0.27 7.84 6.98
CA TYR A 168 -0.45 8.14 8.22
C TYR A 168 -1.94 8.38 8.00
N ALA A 169 -2.37 8.44 6.74
CA ALA A 169 -3.75 8.71 6.36
C ALA A 169 -4.62 7.44 6.50
N ASP A 170 -5.90 7.64 6.78
CA ASP A 170 -6.89 6.58 6.69
C ASP A 170 -7.16 6.23 5.22
N THR A 171 -7.17 4.95 4.88
CA THR A 171 -7.34 4.50 3.50
C THR A 171 -8.71 4.90 2.92
N GLU A 172 -9.76 4.91 3.74
CA GLU A 172 -11.10 5.34 3.32
C GLU A 172 -11.16 6.85 3.04
N GLU A 173 -10.39 7.65 3.78
CA GLU A 173 -10.28 9.09 3.52
C GLU A 173 -9.53 9.37 2.22
N ILE A 174 -8.45 8.62 1.95
CA ILE A 174 -7.76 8.68 0.66
C ILE A 174 -8.72 8.34 -0.49
N LEU A 175 -9.49 7.25 -0.36
CA LEU A 175 -10.46 6.86 -1.37
C LEU A 175 -11.54 7.93 -1.58
N THR A 176 -12.01 8.53 -0.49
CA THR A 176 -13.03 9.60 -0.56
C THR A 176 -12.49 10.80 -1.34
N ALA A 177 -11.27 11.25 -1.03
CA ALA A 177 -10.62 12.36 -1.72
C ALA A 177 -10.39 12.07 -3.21
N LEU A 178 -9.90 10.86 -3.53
CA LEU A 178 -9.70 10.44 -4.92
C LEU A 178 -11.01 10.33 -5.71
N ASN A 179 -12.08 9.89 -5.06
CA ASN A 179 -13.40 9.79 -5.69
C ASN A 179 -14.01 11.18 -5.93
N GLU A 180 -13.88 12.11 -5.01
CA GLU A 180 -14.30 13.51 -5.18
C GLU A 180 -13.51 14.23 -6.29
N ALA A 181 -12.24 13.87 -6.47
CA ALA A 181 -11.39 14.38 -7.54
C ALA A 181 -11.60 13.65 -8.89
N GLU A 182 -12.49 12.66 -8.96
CA GLU A 182 -12.69 11.77 -10.14
C GLU A 182 -11.37 11.10 -10.58
N ALA A 183 -10.48 10.82 -9.63
CA ALA A 183 -9.15 10.30 -9.88
C ALA A 183 -9.03 8.76 -9.77
N ILE A 184 -10.10 8.05 -9.40
CA ILE A 184 -10.11 6.59 -9.37
C ILE A 184 -10.03 6.04 -10.81
N PRO A 185 -9.05 5.14 -11.15
CA PRO A 185 -8.94 4.57 -12.49
C PRO A 185 -10.12 3.64 -12.79
N ASP A 186 -10.63 3.65 -14.02
CA ASP A 186 -11.64 2.66 -14.47
C ASP A 186 -10.95 1.34 -14.86
N LEU A 187 -11.00 0.37 -13.97
CA LEU A 187 -10.37 -0.95 -14.09
C LEU A 187 -11.40 -2.09 -14.18
N LYS A 188 -12.61 -1.79 -14.60
CA LYS A 188 -13.68 -2.78 -14.65
C LYS A 188 -13.32 -3.97 -15.52
N GLY A 189 -13.28 -5.17 -14.88
CA GLY A 189 -12.92 -6.43 -15.54
C GLY A 189 -11.43 -6.50 -15.93
N VAL A 190 -10.56 -5.71 -15.32
CA VAL A 190 -9.11 -5.76 -15.51
C VAL A 190 -8.47 -6.56 -14.37
N HIS A 191 -7.57 -7.47 -14.73
CA HIS A 191 -6.67 -8.13 -13.80
C HIS A 191 -5.43 -7.24 -13.61
N VAL A 192 -5.11 -6.89 -12.38
CA VAL A 192 -3.92 -6.09 -12.06
C VAL A 192 -2.88 -7.00 -11.44
N LEU A 193 -1.70 -7.03 -12.05
CA LEU A 193 -0.51 -7.67 -11.50
C LEU A 193 0.51 -6.58 -11.20
N TRP A 194 0.87 -6.41 -9.93
CA TRP A 194 1.84 -5.42 -9.51
C TRP A 194 3.17 -6.05 -9.10
N MET A 195 4.25 -5.56 -9.68
CA MET A 195 5.61 -6.00 -9.37
C MET A 195 6.39 -4.89 -8.67
N TYR A 196 7.18 -5.28 -7.67
CA TYR A 196 8.11 -4.42 -6.93
C TYR A 196 7.47 -3.37 -6.02
N LEU A 197 6.19 -3.50 -5.66
CA LEU A 197 5.54 -2.60 -4.72
C LEU A 197 6.34 -2.50 -3.41
N GLY A 198 6.65 -1.28 -2.99
CA GLY A 198 7.41 -0.99 -1.77
C GLY A 198 8.91 -1.33 -1.84
N GLN A 199 9.45 -1.72 -3.01
CA GLN A 199 10.87 -1.92 -3.18
C GLN A 199 11.55 -0.63 -3.64
N THR A 200 12.49 -0.15 -2.86
CA THR A 200 13.16 1.12 -3.08
C THR A 200 14.68 0.97 -3.06
N VAL A 201 15.38 1.92 -3.65
CA VAL A 201 16.83 2.07 -3.56
C VAL A 201 17.17 3.53 -3.27
N ALA A 202 18.38 3.79 -2.77
CA ALA A 202 18.84 5.16 -2.52
C ALA A 202 18.62 6.08 -3.74
N PRO A 203 18.17 7.35 -3.56
CA PRO A 203 18.09 8.09 -2.28
C PRO A 203 16.86 7.80 -1.41
N GLN A 204 15.87 7.05 -1.88
CA GLN A 204 14.73 6.64 -1.07
C GLN A 204 15.18 5.59 -0.05
N GLU A 205 14.88 5.82 1.22
CA GLU A 205 15.11 4.83 2.27
C GLU A 205 14.20 3.62 2.10
N GLU A 206 14.65 2.48 2.63
CA GLU A 206 13.85 1.24 2.61
C GLU A 206 12.62 1.39 3.50
N LEU A 207 11.46 0.97 2.98
CA LEU A 207 10.22 0.92 3.74
C LEU A 207 10.28 -0.17 4.80
N SER A 208 9.77 0.13 5.99
CA SER A 208 9.47 -0.91 6.98
C SER A 208 8.36 -1.84 6.48
N GLU A 209 8.25 -3.02 7.09
CA GLU A 209 7.19 -3.98 6.74
C GLU A 209 5.78 -3.39 6.98
N ALA A 210 5.62 -2.54 8.00
CA ALA A 210 4.36 -1.85 8.27
C ALA A 210 4.01 -0.86 7.14
N GLN A 211 5.00 -0.12 6.64
CA GLN A 211 4.80 0.81 5.53
C GLN A 211 4.55 0.08 4.20
N LYS A 212 5.26 -1.03 3.93
CA LYS A 212 4.98 -1.89 2.77
C LYS A 212 3.54 -2.39 2.80
N HIS A 213 3.08 -2.84 3.97
CA HIS A 213 1.70 -3.31 4.15
C HIS A 213 0.66 -2.20 3.98
N LYS A 214 0.94 -1.00 4.51
CA LYS A 214 0.08 0.17 4.31
C LYS A 214 0.03 0.60 2.85
N LEU A 215 1.14 0.57 2.16
CA LEU A 215 1.21 0.87 0.73
C LEU A 215 0.37 -0.13 -0.09
N GLU A 216 0.48 -1.42 0.22
CA GLU A 216 -0.32 -2.48 -0.39
C GLU A 216 -1.82 -2.29 -0.11
N GLU A 217 -2.19 -1.93 1.12
CA GLU A 217 -3.57 -1.63 1.51
C GLU A 217 -4.14 -0.47 0.67
N ILE A 218 -3.43 0.66 0.60
CA ILE A 218 -3.87 1.85 -0.14
C ILE A 218 -4.07 1.51 -1.62
N TRP A 219 -3.07 0.92 -2.27
CA TRP A 219 -3.17 0.59 -3.69
C TRP A 219 -4.22 -0.47 -3.98
N THR A 220 -4.33 -1.49 -3.14
CA THR A 220 -5.40 -2.51 -3.28
C THR A 220 -6.78 -1.86 -3.19
N ALA A 221 -6.99 -0.95 -2.25
CA ALA A 221 -8.25 -0.25 -2.08
C ALA A 221 -8.59 0.62 -3.31
N ILE A 222 -7.62 1.39 -3.82
CA ILE A 222 -7.80 2.22 -5.03
C ILE A 222 -8.14 1.36 -6.25
N LEU A 223 -7.39 0.30 -6.49
CA LEU A 223 -7.58 -0.58 -7.64
C LEU A 223 -8.93 -1.31 -7.57
N LYS A 224 -9.33 -1.76 -6.39
CA LYS A 224 -10.65 -2.38 -6.16
C LYS A 224 -11.79 -1.38 -6.29
N ALA A 225 -11.63 -0.15 -5.82
CA ALA A 225 -12.62 0.92 -6.03
C ALA A 225 -12.80 1.21 -7.52
N GLY A 226 -11.73 1.10 -8.32
CA GLY A 226 -11.76 1.19 -9.78
C GLY A 226 -12.41 -0.01 -10.50
N GLY A 227 -12.80 -1.05 -9.78
CA GLY A 227 -13.45 -2.25 -10.31
C GLY A 227 -12.51 -3.33 -10.83
N ALA A 228 -11.25 -3.35 -10.41
CA ALA A 228 -10.31 -4.41 -10.74
C ALA A 228 -10.86 -5.78 -10.29
N GLU A 229 -10.85 -6.76 -11.20
CA GLU A 229 -11.36 -8.10 -10.95
C GLU A 229 -10.49 -8.84 -9.94
N CYS A 230 -9.16 -8.83 -10.15
CA CYS A 230 -8.18 -9.28 -9.16
C CYS A 230 -7.03 -8.27 -9.08
N VAL A 231 -6.33 -8.30 -7.93
CA VAL A 231 -5.09 -7.55 -7.68
C VAL A 231 -4.12 -8.54 -7.06
N ASP A 232 -3.05 -8.82 -7.78
CA ASP A 232 -2.00 -9.75 -7.38
C ASP A 232 -0.66 -9.03 -7.30
N PHE A 233 0.19 -9.43 -6.36
CA PHE A 233 1.53 -8.88 -6.19
C PHE A 233 2.58 -9.95 -6.49
N ALA A 234 3.65 -9.55 -7.16
CA ALA A 234 4.75 -10.42 -7.52
C ALA A 234 6.09 -9.72 -7.35
N THR A 235 7.15 -10.52 -7.18
CA THR A 235 8.51 -10.03 -7.09
C THR A 235 9.43 -10.97 -7.85
N ASP A 236 10.14 -10.44 -8.85
CA ASP A 236 11.24 -11.12 -9.51
C ASP A 236 12.58 -10.59 -8.95
N VAL A 237 13.69 -11.16 -9.41
CA VAL A 237 15.01 -10.71 -8.99
C VAL A 237 15.29 -9.33 -9.58
N ALA A 238 15.67 -8.38 -8.73
CA ALA A 238 16.13 -7.05 -9.09
C ALA A 238 17.53 -6.79 -8.50
N SER A 239 18.21 -5.73 -8.95
CA SER A 239 19.48 -5.30 -8.38
C SER A 239 19.31 -4.02 -7.55
N ASP A 240 20.12 -3.89 -6.50
CA ASP A 240 20.09 -2.73 -5.59
C ASP A 240 20.64 -1.42 -6.22
N MET A 241 21.02 -1.43 -7.49
CA MET A 241 21.62 -0.29 -8.15
C MET A 241 20.62 0.45 -9.02
N SER A 242 20.35 1.72 -8.69
CA SER A 242 19.67 2.64 -9.60
C SER A 242 20.66 3.19 -10.66
N GLU A 243 20.17 3.52 -11.84
CA GLU A 243 20.95 4.27 -12.81
C GLU A 243 20.99 5.76 -12.41
N ASN A 244 22.16 6.24 -11.99
CA ASN A 244 22.39 7.62 -11.50
C ASN A 244 22.17 8.74 -12.54
N THR A 245 21.70 8.42 -13.74
CA THR A 245 21.49 9.38 -14.83
C THR A 245 20.04 9.78 -15.04
N MET A 246 19.13 9.21 -14.24
CA MET A 246 17.69 9.50 -14.36
C MET A 246 17.31 10.80 -13.65
N PRO A 247 16.20 11.46 -14.05
CA PRO A 247 15.66 12.61 -13.35
C PRO A 247 15.44 12.32 -11.87
N PRO A 248 15.62 13.31 -10.98
CA PRO A 248 15.44 13.12 -9.54
C PRO A 248 13.97 12.88 -9.20
N VAL A 249 13.75 12.07 -8.18
CA VAL A 249 12.46 11.84 -7.56
C VAL A 249 12.54 12.25 -6.09
N SER A 250 11.56 12.98 -5.59
CA SER A 250 11.47 13.34 -4.18
C SER A 250 11.41 12.10 -3.30
N THR A 251 12.06 12.16 -2.15
CA THR A 251 12.00 11.09 -1.16
C THR A 251 10.77 11.22 -0.31
N VAL A 252 10.09 10.12 -0.11
CA VAL A 252 9.00 10.00 0.85
C VAL A 252 9.62 9.80 2.23
N ASP A 253 9.14 10.56 3.22
CA ASP A 253 9.59 10.42 4.59
C ASP A 253 9.13 9.07 5.14
N VAL A 254 10.10 8.22 5.46
CA VAL A 254 9.90 6.87 6.00
C VAL A 254 10.54 6.72 7.38
N GLU A 255 10.97 7.84 8.00
CA GLU A 255 11.49 7.76 9.35
C GLU A 255 10.45 7.13 10.27
N GLU A 256 10.66 5.84 10.56
CA GLU A 256 10.07 5.28 11.76
C GLU A 256 10.59 6.15 12.90
N ARG A 257 9.71 6.94 13.50
CA ARG A 257 10.04 7.55 14.79
C ARG A 257 10.26 6.40 15.77
N ARG A 258 11.51 5.87 15.74
CA ARG A 258 11.94 4.94 16.76
C ARG A 258 11.68 5.63 18.07
N ILE A 259 10.88 4.97 18.90
CA ILE A 259 10.64 5.43 20.25
C ILE A 259 11.99 5.38 20.96
N ASN A 260 12.77 6.46 20.87
CA ASN A 260 14.01 6.60 21.65
C ASN A 260 13.59 6.97 23.07
N VAL A 261 13.21 5.95 23.84
CA VAL A 261 12.87 6.15 25.25
C VAL A 261 14.17 6.18 26.02
N THR A 262 14.64 7.37 26.32
CA THR A 262 15.72 7.56 27.29
C THR A 262 15.11 7.56 28.67
N ALA A 263 15.61 6.68 29.56
CA ALA A 263 15.17 6.62 30.95
C ALA A 263 15.76 7.79 31.77
N THR A 264 15.43 9.02 31.35
CA THR A 264 15.79 10.25 32.06
C THR A 264 14.63 10.72 32.93
N GLU A 265 14.92 11.38 34.04
CA GLU A 265 13.90 11.97 34.94
C GLU A 265 13.70 13.45 34.61
N PRO A 266 12.44 13.91 34.28
CA PRO A 266 11.25 13.13 33.98
C PRO A 266 11.33 12.43 32.61
N MET A 267 10.53 11.38 32.39
CA MET A 267 10.49 10.70 31.09
C MET A 267 9.92 11.62 30.02
N ASP A 268 10.55 11.60 28.85
CA ASP A 268 10.03 12.29 27.68
C ASP A 268 8.70 11.68 27.22
N THR A 269 7.80 12.52 26.72
CA THR A 269 6.54 12.07 26.14
C THR A 269 6.80 11.26 24.87
N VAL A 270 6.29 10.02 24.86
CA VAL A 270 6.36 9.16 23.68
C VAL A 270 5.08 9.33 22.86
N VAL A 271 5.25 9.60 21.57
CA VAL A 271 4.15 9.74 20.62
C VAL A 271 4.02 8.45 19.83
N LEU A 272 2.91 7.77 20.02
CA LEU A 272 2.50 6.62 19.21
C LEU A 272 1.52 7.11 18.15
N ASP A 273 2.04 7.49 17.01
CA ASP A 273 1.28 7.91 15.83
C ASP A 273 1.08 6.72 14.85
N ASN A 274 0.51 7.00 13.70
CA ASN A 274 0.26 5.98 12.69
C ASN A 274 1.54 5.33 12.11
N THR A 275 2.74 5.87 12.41
CA THR A 275 4.01 5.21 12.04
C THR A 275 4.40 4.13 13.03
N SER A 276 4.01 4.31 14.29
CA SER A 276 4.37 3.40 15.38
C SER A 276 3.27 2.35 15.62
N ILE A 277 2.00 2.81 15.61
CA ILE A 277 0.81 1.96 15.75
C ILE A 277 -0.29 2.50 14.84
N GLN A 278 -0.97 1.62 14.15
CA GLN A 278 -2.09 1.99 13.29
C GLN A 278 -3.38 1.34 13.79
N PHE A 279 -4.44 2.15 13.86
CA PHE A 279 -5.78 1.67 14.16
C PHE A 279 -6.62 1.58 12.89
N LEU A 280 -7.56 0.65 12.84
CA LEU A 280 -8.61 0.64 11.83
C LEU A 280 -9.44 1.92 11.90
N GLY A 281 -9.94 2.38 10.76
CA GLY A 281 -10.77 3.57 10.67
C GLY A 281 -11.94 3.52 11.66
N ASP A 282 -12.14 4.59 12.42
CA ASP A 282 -13.18 4.75 13.44
C ASP A 282 -13.23 3.63 14.51
N LYS A 283 -12.15 2.85 14.66
CA LYS A 283 -12.05 1.76 15.61
C LYS A 283 -10.83 1.90 16.53
N ALA A 284 -10.84 1.11 17.60
CA ALA A 284 -9.73 0.94 18.52
C ALA A 284 -9.06 -0.44 18.35
N GLU A 285 -9.16 -1.02 17.17
CA GLU A 285 -8.52 -2.27 16.78
C GLU A 285 -7.26 -1.93 15.98
N PHE A 286 -6.14 -2.56 16.29
CA PHE A 286 -4.91 -2.36 15.51
C PHE A 286 -5.04 -3.00 14.13
N VAL A 287 -4.52 -2.33 13.12
CA VAL A 287 -4.39 -2.88 11.76
C VAL A 287 -3.45 -4.08 11.76
N ASN A 288 -2.34 -3.98 12.50
CA ASN A 288 -1.39 -5.05 12.72
C ASN A 288 -1.04 -5.13 14.21
N GLU A 289 -1.58 -6.14 14.89
CA GLU A 289 -1.41 -6.32 16.31
C GLU A 289 0.04 -6.64 16.71
N GLU A 290 0.76 -7.38 15.86
CA GLU A 290 2.16 -7.75 16.12
C GLU A 290 3.08 -6.52 16.07
N VAL A 291 2.90 -5.67 15.08
CA VAL A 291 3.64 -4.40 14.96
C VAL A 291 3.35 -3.49 16.15
N ALA A 292 2.08 -3.35 16.52
CA ALA A 292 1.68 -2.54 17.67
C ALA A 292 2.28 -3.08 18.98
N ILE A 293 2.24 -4.39 19.20
CA ILE A 293 2.84 -5.03 20.38
C ILE A 293 4.34 -4.77 20.42
N ASN A 294 5.05 -4.93 19.29
CA ASN A 294 6.49 -4.69 19.22
C ASN A 294 6.84 -3.23 19.58
N ALA A 295 6.14 -2.26 19.00
CA ALA A 295 6.36 -0.85 19.28
C ALA A 295 6.09 -0.50 20.76
N ILE A 296 5.00 -1.00 21.34
CA ILE A 296 4.62 -0.71 22.71
C ILE A 296 5.50 -1.46 23.73
N SER A 297 6.01 -2.65 23.38
CA SER A 297 6.83 -3.48 24.26
C SER A 297 8.14 -2.81 24.68
N GLU A 298 8.72 -1.96 23.84
CA GLU A 298 9.94 -1.22 24.20
C GLU A 298 9.67 -0.24 25.35
N TYR A 299 8.50 0.43 25.32
CA TYR A 299 8.09 1.29 26.43
C TYR A 299 7.76 0.49 27.70
N ALA A 300 7.12 -0.67 27.53
CA ALA A 300 6.83 -1.56 28.65
C ALA A 300 8.12 -1.97 29.40
N LYS A 301 9.21 -2.27 28.71
CA LYS A 301 10.52 -2.62 29.32
C LYS A 301 11.02 -1.53 30.29
N ILE A 302 10.77 -0.26 29.97
CA ILE A 302 11.18 0.86 30.81
C ILE A 302 10.29 0.99 32.04
N LEU A 303 8.98 0.89 31.86
CA LEU A 303 8.02 0.94 32.98
C LEU A 303 8.25 -0.21 33.96
N LEU A 304 8.60 -1.41 33.49
CA LEU A 304 8.94 -2.55 34.33
C LEU A 304 10.16 -2.31 35.22
N GLN A 305 11.11 -1.47 34.79
CA GLN A 305 12.27 -1.06 35.60
C GLN A 305 11.94 0.05 36.60
N GLN A 306 10.76 0.66 36.50
CA GLN A 306 10.30 1.80 37.30
C GLN A 306 8.90 1.56 37.88
N PRO A 307 8.71 0.59 38.77
CA PRO A 307 7.39 0.12 39.22
C PRO A 307 6.53 1.17 39.95
N ASN A 308 7.13 2.25 40.43
CA ASN A 308 6.44 3.36 41.09
C ASN A 308 6.07 4.51 40.17
N ARG A 309 6.46 4.44 38.89
CA ARG A 309 6.18 5.50 37.91
C ARG A 309 4.78 5.33 37.34
N GLN A 310 4.03 6.43 37.29
CA GLN A 310 2.72 6.48 36.65
C GLN A 310 2.81 7.25 35.34
N VAL A 311 2.07 6.78 34.34
CA VAL A 311 2.00 7.41 33.01
C VAL A 311 0.54 7.57 32.56
N TYR A 312 0.27 8.71 31.94
CA TYR A 312 -0.94 8.90 31.17
C TYR A 312 -0.81 8.21 29.81
N ILE A 313 -1.85 7.51 29.41
CA ILE A 313 -2.06 7.00 28.05
C ILE A 313 -3.16 7.83 27.44
N ILE A 314 -2.79 8.77 26.56
CA ILE A 314 -3.69 9.80 26.08
C ILE A 314 -4.02 9.54 24.62
N GLY A 315 -5.25 9.14 24.33
CA GLY A 315 -5.74 9.07 22.96
C GLY A 315 -6.19 10.43 22.44
N THR A 316 -5.87 10.70 21.17
CA THR A 316 -6.37 11.87 20.44
C THR A 316 -6.93 11.45 19.09
N THR A 317 -7.69 12.31 18.44
CA THR A 317 -8.30 12.06 17.11
C THR A 317 -8.20 13.29 16.23
N ALA A 318 -8.39 13.11 14.95
CA ALA A 318 -8.71 14.19 14.02
C ALA A 318 -10.02 14.91 14.41
N GLY A 319 -10.31 16.04 13.76
CA GLY A 319 -11.54 16.77 13.95
C GLY A 319 -12.79 15.94 13.61
N GLY A 320 -13.90 16.20 14.30
CA GLY A 320 -15.14 15.48 14.11
C GLY A 320 -16.17 15.77 15.20
N ASP A 321 -17.17 14.88 15.34
CA ASP A 321 -18.12 14.97 16.46
C ASP A 321 -17.40 14.76 17.77
N ARG A 322 -17.51 15.72 18.68
CA ARG A 322 -16.74 15.75 19.93
C ARG A 322 -16.98 14.51 20.83
N GLU A 323 -18.21 14.04 20.92
CA GLU A 323 -18.55 12.90 21.77
C GLU A 323 -18.01 11.61 21.18
N PHE A 324 -18.13 11.45 19.87
CA PHE A 324 -17.55 10.34 19.12
C PHE A 324 -16.01 10.33 19.24
N CYS A 325 -15.37 11.47 18.95
CA CYS A 325 -13.92 11.62 19.06
C CYS A 325 -13.40 11.29 20.46
N LYS A 326 -14.10 11.73 21.50
CA LYS A 326 -13.74 11.41 22.90
C LYS A 326 -13.83 9.91 23.16
N LYS A 327 -14.93 9.26 22.82
CA LYS A 327 -15.11 7.81 23.01
C LYS A 327 -14.08 7.00 22.23
N LEU A 328 -13.82 7.37 20.98
CA LEU A 328 -12.84 6.69 20.14
C LEU A 328 -11.43 6.82 20.73
N SER A 329 -11.04 8.01 21.16
CA SER A 329 -9.74 8.24 21.77
C SER A 329 -9.55 7.52 23.11
N GLU A 330 -10.59 7.45 23.94
CA GLU A 330 -10.58 6.63 25.17
C GLU A 330 -10.40 5.14 24.86
N ALA A 331 -11.09 4.62 23.84
CA ALA A 331 -10.99 3.23 23.43
C ALA A 331 -9.59 2.90 22.90
N ARG A 332 -8.97 3.80 22.09
CA ARG A 332 -7.61 3.64 21.59
C ARG A 332 -6.56 3.66 22.72
N ALA A 333 -6.70 4.56 23.67
CA ALA A 333 -5.86 4.58 24.87
C ALA A 333 -5.98 3.27 25.67
N ALA A 334 -7.20 2.73 25.80
CA ALA A 334 -7.44 1.46 26.47
C ALA A 334 -6.84 0.27 25.73
N ALA A 335 -6.82 0.28 24.39
CA ALA A 335 -6.17 -0.76 23.59
C ALA A 335 -4.65 -0.79 23.85
N VAL A 336 -3.99 0.39 23.86
CA VAL A 336 -2.56 0.50 24.22
C VAL A 336 -2.31 0.06 25.66
N LYS A 337 -3.16 0.45 26.62
CA LYS A 337 -3.09 -0.02 27.98
C LYS A 337 -3.11 -1.54 28.07
N SER A 338 -4.01 -2.17 27.31
CA SER A 338 -4.13 -3.64 27.31
C SER A 338 -2.84 -4.32 26.85
N VAL A 339 -2.16 -3.76 25.85
CA VAL A 339 -0.85 -4.27 25.38
C VAL A 339 0.21 -4.09 26.46
N LEU A 340 0.31 -2.93 27.10
CA LEU A 340 1.26 -2.69 28.18
C LEU A 340 1.05 -3.67 29.35
N ILE A 341 -0.19 -3.94 29.72
CA ILE A 341 -0.52 -4.94 30.75
C ILE A 341 -0.11 -6.35 30.27
N SER A 342 -0.35 -6.71 29.02
CA SER A 342 0.09 -8.01 28.48
C SER A 342 1.59 -8.18 28.48
N CYS A 343 2.35 -7.07 28.39
CA CYS A 343 3.80 -7.04 28.56
C CYS A 343 4.27 -7.08 30.03
N GLY A 344 3.34 -7.11 31.00
CA GLY A 344 3.65 -7.25 32.44
C GLY A 344 3.67 -5.94 33.23
N VAL A 345 3.34 -4.79 32.62
CA VAL A 345 3.24 -3.50 33.34
C VAL A 345 2.03 -3.52 34.27
N SER A 346 2.22 -3.02 35.51
CA SER A 346 1.12 -2.94 36.48
C SER A 346 0.03 -1.98 36.02
N GLU A 347 -1.24 -2.38 36.21
CA GLU A 347 -2.37 -1.51 35.87
C GLU A 347 -2.36 -0.19 36.66
N GLU A 348 -1.82 -0.20 37.87
CA GLU A 348 -1.71 0.97 38.73
C GLU A 348 -0.77 2.05 38.21
N GLN A 349 0.14 1.68 37.30
CA GLN A 349 1.03 2.62 36.58
C GLN A 349 0.34 3.33 35.42
N LEU A 350 -0.82 2.88 34.95
CA LEU A 350 -1.39 3.22 33.65
C LEU A 350 -2.74 3.95 33.79
N ILE A 351 -2.76 5.24 33.45
CA ILE A 351 -3.94 6.11 33.52
C ILE A 351 -4.38 6.47 32.11
N CYS A 352 -5.52 5.92 31.66
CA CYS A 352 -6.08 6.22 30.33
C CYS A 352 -6.87 7.53 30.34
N LEU A 353 -6.65 8.33 29.30
CA LEU A 353 -7.39 9.56 29.01
C LEU A 353 -7.74 9.62 27.53
N GLY A 354 -8.98 10.00 27.20
CA GLY A 354 -9.40 10.32 25.84
C GLY A 354 -9.63 11.82 25.73
N LEU A 355 -8.83 12.53 24.97
CA LEU A 355 -8.99 13.96 24.73
C LEU A 355 -9.73 14.26 23.43
N GLY A 356 -9.91 13.26 22.56
CA GLY A 356 -10.59 13.41 21.29
C GLY A 356 -9.88 14.45 20.39
N CYS A 357 -10.65 15.35 19.82
CA CYS A 357 -10.17 16.46 19.01
C CYS A 357 -10.05 17.78 19.82
N SER A 358 -9.96 17.70 21.15
CA SER A 358 -9.87 18.88 22.02
C SER A 358 -8.59 18.87 22.86
N ASP A 359 -7.58 18.15 22.43
CA ASP A 359 -6.28 18.09 23.09
C ASP A 359 -5.49 19.39 22.92
N PRO A 360 -4.58 19.72 23.87
CA PRO A 360 -3.78 20.97 23.80
C PRO A 360 -2.82 21.05 22.63
N TRP A 361 -2.52 19.92 21.95
CA TRP A 361 -1.59 19.83 20.82
C TRP A 361 -2.32 19.64 19.49
N HIS A 362 -3.66 19.82 19.49
CA HIS A 362 -4.47 19.66 18.29
C HIS A 362 -4.13 20.72 17.24
N ILE A 363 -3.85 20.29 16.03
CA ILE A 363 -3.62 21.16 14.87
C ILE A 363 -4.95 21.30 14.14
N SER A 364 -5.34 22.52 13.73
CA SER A 364 -6.54 22.70 12.93
C SER A 364 -6.45 21.88 11.64
N ASP A 365 -7.34 20.93 11.48
CA ASP A 365 -7.35 19.97 10.39
C ASP A 365 -8.51 20.17 9.41
N VAL A 366 -9.02 21.39 9.32
CA VAL A 366 -10.02 21.79 8.34
C VAL A 366 -9.55 23.01 7.53
N ASP A 367 -9.89 23.04 6.26
CA ASP A 367 -9.65 24.15 5.36
C ASP A 367 -10.63 25.31 5.57
N GLU A 368 -10.49 26.39 4.79
CA GLU A 368 -11.39 27.56 4.81
C GLU A 368 -12.86 27.22 4.48
N ASN A 369 -13.11 26.08 3.86
CA ASN A 369 -14.45 25.60 3.48
C ASN A 369 -15.00 24.58 4.51
N GLY A 370 -14.26 24.29 5.59
CA GLY A 370 -14.64 23.33 6.61
C GLY A 370 -14.41 21.87 6.20
N ARG A 371 -13.60 21.62 5.15
CA ARG A 371 -13.23 20.25 4.73
C ARG A 371 -12.00 19.83 5.51
N GLN A 372 -11.97 18.55 5.89
CA GLN A 372 -10.83 17.97 6.58
C GLN A 372 -9.59 17.95 5.66
N VAL A 373 -8.45 18.32 6.20
CA VAL A 373 -7.13 18.29 5.54
C VAL A 373 -6.33 17.14 6.15
N GLU A 374 -6.17 16.07 5.39
CA GLU A 374 -5.58 14.84 5.89
C GLU A 374 -4.16 15.00 6.44
N GLU A 375 -3.34 15.84 5.83
CA GLU A 375 -2.00 16.16 6.35
C GLU A 375 -2.02 16.58 7.83
N TYR A 376 -3.01 17.35 8.26
CA TYR A 376 -3.15 17.81 9.64
C TYR A 376 -3.96 16.81 10.48
N ALA A 377 -4.96 16.18 9.88
CA ALA A 377 -5.78 15.17 10.53
C ALA A 377 -4.95 13.95 10.98
N SER A 378 -4.02 13.50 10.14
CA SER A 378 -3.11 12.40 10.48
C SER A 378 -2.23 12.70 11.69
N LYS A 379 -1.74 13.94 11.82
CA LYS A 379 -0.92 14.40 12.96
C LYS A 379 -1.71 14.44 14.28
N ASN A 380 -3.04 14.53 14.20
CA ASN A 380 -3.93 14.53 15.36
C ASN A 380 -4.30 13.11 15.82
N ARG A 381 -4.16 12.11 14.96
CA ARG A 381 -4.47 10.69 15.29
C ARG A 381 -3.26 10.02 15.93
N LYS A 382 -3.16 10.08 17.26
CA LYS A 382 -2.02 9.55 18.02
C LYS A 382 -2.44 9.09 19.41
N VAL A 383 -1.59 8.29 20.03
CA VAL A 383 -1.64 8.01 21.46
C VAL A 383 -0.34 8.50 22.10
N LEU A 384 -0.45 9.30 23.14
CA LEU A 384 0.70 9.81 23.88
C LEU A 384 0.92 8.95 25.13
N LEU A 385 2.14 8.56 25.40
CA LEU A 385 2.57 7.97 26.66
C LEU A 385 3.35 9.04 27.41
N MET A 386 2.79 9.59 28.47
CA MET A 386 3.29 10.79 29.13
C MET A 386 3.46 10.55 30.63
N ASP A 387 4.62 10.86 31.17
CA ASP A 387 4.87 10.81 32.60
C ASP A 387 3.95 11.80 33.32
N VAL A 388 3.24 11.34 34.37
CA VAL A 388 2.33 12.22 35.15
C VAL A 388 3.06 13.38 35.82
N SER A 389 4.36 13.28 36.03
CA SER A 389 5.21 14.30 36.63
C SER A 389 5.78 15.31 35.63
N SER A 390 5.57 15.09 34.30
CA SER A 390 6.09 15.97 33.27
C SER A 390 5.43 17.36 33.25
N GLU A 391 6.13 18.36 32.73
CA GLU A 391 5.56 19.70 32.55
C GLU A 391 4.37 19.69 31.56
N GLU A 392 4.42 18.82 30.57
CA GLU A 392 3.36 18.64 29.59
C GLU A 392 2.08 18.06 30.19
N ALA A 393 2.20 17.18 31.19
CA ALA A 393 1.06 16.64 31.91
C ALA A 393 0.23 17.72 32.65
N LYS A 394 0.85 18.82 33.01
CA LYS A 394 0.16 19.96 33.63
C LYS A 394 -0.84 20.64 32.68
N LEU A 395 -0.61 20.57 31.37
CA LEU A 395 -1.54 21.13 30.37
C LEU A 395 -2.88 20.40 30.34
N ILE A 396 -2.90 19.14 30.75
CA ILE A 396 -4.11 18.31 30.75
C ILE A 396 -5.01 18.64 31.96
N SER A 397 -4.41 18.94 33.10
CA SER A 397 -5.14 19.19 34.35
C SER A 397 -5.83 20.57 34.41
N VAL A 398 -5.56 21.46 33.47
CA VAL A 398 -6.15 22.82 33.40
C VAL A 398 -7.41 22.87 32.52
N GLY A 399 -7.70 21.81 31.77
CA GLY A 399 -8.83 21.73 30.83
C GLY A 399 -9.98 20.78 31.22
N SER A 400 -9.97 20.22 32.43
CA SER A 400 -10.99 19.27 32.94
C SER A 400 -12.02 19.98 33.83
#